data_14d4927ebcb6abb95f86043456d1025c
#
_entry.id   14d4927ebcb6abb95f86043456d1025c
#
_cell.length_a   1.000
_cell.length_b   1.000
_cell.length_c   1.000
_cell.angle_alpha   90.00
_cell.angle_beta   90.00
_cell.angle_gamma   90.00
#
_symmetry.space_group_name_H-M   'P 1'
#
loop_
_entity.id
_entity.type
_entity.pdbx_description
1 polymer ?
#
loop_
_entity_poly.entity_id
_entity_poly.type
_entity_poly.pdbx_seq_one_letter_code
_entity_poly.pdbx_strand_id
1 'polypeptide(L)'
;MKQNLHTHSIFCDGKDTIEEMTLEAISKGFDILGFSGHGHLDVDTSSMRDTLGYISEVERIKLKYSSSIQIHLGIEEDMLGRIAEKAPFEYVIGSKHFLGEVSVDYSKPVFDSLFESYSGDYKKMCKDYYSDMYDWQEVDIIGHLDLITKYNEDESYFQFNDKDYMNIVCDCIDRLLINDKIFEVNTGAIARGYRKTPYPSLYAKNARICLNSDCHDKNYLDCAFESSLDLIQSCGFKELQILTNDGFVPVKIK
;
A
#
# COMPACT_ATOMS: atom_id res chain seq x y z
N MET A 1 1.88 -9.36 17.48
CA MET A 1 1.44 -7.95 17.36
C MET A 1 0.59 -7.86 16.12
N LYS A 2 -0.58 -7.25 16.21
CA LYS A 2 -1.50 -7.00 15.08
C LYS A 2 -1.38 -5.54 14.69
N GLN A 3 -0.95 -5.28 13.47
CA GLN A 3 -0.68 -3.95 12.93
C GLN A 3 -1.45 -3.71 11.64
N ASN A 4 -1.86 -2.46 11.41
CA ASN A 4 -2.28 -1.97 10.11
C ASN A 4 -1.77 -0.53 9.95
N LEU A 5 -0.92 -0.29 8.96
CA LEU A 5 -0.34 1.03 8.67
C LEU A 5 -0.95 1.72 7.46
N HIS A 6 -1.85 1.04 6.72
CA HIS A 6 -2.48 1.59 5.52
C HIS A 6 -3.98 1.71 5.73
N THR A 7 -4.38 2.89 6.20
CA THR A 7 -5.79 3.20 6.48
C THR A 7 -6.14 4.64 6.12
N HIS A 8 -7.34 4.82 5.61
CA HIS A 8 -7.88 6.09 5.14
C HIS A 8 -8.97 6.62 6.06
N SER A 9 -9.25 7.91 5.99
CA SER A 9 -10.26 8.56 6.81
C SER A 9 -10.96 9.66 6.03
N ILE A 10 -11.93 10.32 6.66
CA ILE A 10 -12.66 11.46 6.05
C ILE A 10 -11.76 12.64 5.63
N PHE A 11 -10.47 12.65 5.92
CA PHE A 11 -9.51 13.64 5.43
C PHE A 11 -9.13 13.44 3.96
N CYS A 12 -9.33 12.21 3.44
CA CYS A 12 -9.25 11.87 2.02
C CYS A 12 -10.57 11.20 1.58
N ASP A 13 -10.54 9.98 1.12
CA ASP A 13 -11.70 9.26 0.61
C ASP A 13 -12.21 8.14 1.53
N GLY A 14 -11.69 8.04 2.74
CA GLY A 14 -12.22 7.16 3.77
C GLY A 14 -13.58 7.63 4.30
N LYS A 15 -14.36 6.69 4.85
CA LYS A 15 -15.73 6.95 5.33
C LYS A 15 -15.81 7.37 6.78
N ASP A 16 -14.83 7.00 7.57
CA ASP A 16 -14.85 7.14 9.03
C ASP A 16 -13.84 8.18 9.51
N THR A 17 -14.12 8.76 10.66
CA THR A 17 -13.20 9.67 11.34
C THR A 17 -11.98 8.91 11.88
N ILE A 18 -10.87 9.62 12.11
CA ILE A 18 -9.67 9.07 12.79
C ILE A 18 -10.06 8.37 14.11
N GLU A 19 -10.98 8.97 14.87
CA GLU A 19 -11.41 8.43 16.16
C GLU A 19 -12.23 7.15 16.01
N GLU A 20 -13.18 7.09 15.08
CA GLU A 20 -14.00 5.89 14.83
C GLU A 20 -13.12 4.72 14.36
N MET A 21 -12.17 4.97 13.45
CA MET A 21 -11.19 3.97 13.02
C MET A 21 -10.36 3.45 14.21
N THR A 22 -9.92 4.35 15.10
CA THR A 22 -9.15 3.99 16.30
C THR A 22 -9.95 3.12 17.26
N LEU A 23 -11.20 3.48 17.53
CA LEU A 23 -12.07 2.70 18.43
C LEU A 23 -12.35 1.31 17.86
N GLU A 24 -12.56 1.20 16.57
CA GLU A 24 -12.73 -0.09 15.91
C GLU A 24 -11.45 -0.93 15.94
N ALA A 25 -10.28 -0.31 15.72
CA ALA A 25 -9.00 -1.00 15.84
C ALA A 25 -8.77 -1.58 17.25
N ILE A 26 -9.08 -0.79 18.28
CA ILE A 26 -9.02 -1.26 19.68
C ILE A 26 -9.97 -2.44 19.89
N SER A 27 -11.21 -2.35 19.40
CA SER A 27 -12.22 -3.42 19.52
C SER A 27 -11.80 -4.72 18.85
N LYS A 28 -11.07 -4.61 17.73
CA LYS A 28 -10.52 -5.73 16.94
C LYS A 28 -9.17 -6.23 17.46
N GLY A 29 -8.65 -5.66 18.55
CA GLY A 29 -7.41 -6.08 19.20
C GLY A 29 -6.15 -5.75 18.40
N PHE A 30 -6.13 -4.63 17.69
CA PHE A 30 -4.90 -4.11 17.10
C PHE A 30 -3.97 -3.55 18.20
N ASP A 31 -2.70 -3.87 18.09
CA ASP A 31 -1.64 -3.30 18.92
C ASP A 31 -1.19 -1.95 18.34
N ILE A 32 -1.18 -1.84 17.01
CA ILE A 32 -0.65 -0.69 16.26
C ILE A 32 -1.61 -0.33 15.12
N LEU A 33 -1.94 0.97 15.03
CA LEU A 33 -2.70 1.55 13.92
C LEU A 33 -1.93 2.73 13.35
N GLY A 34 -1.74 2.74 12.03
CA GLY A 34 -1.20 3.88 11.32
C GLY A 34 -2.28 4.51 10.43
N PHE A 35 -2.30 5.83 10.37
CA PHE A 35 -3.09 6.57 9.40
C PHE A 35 -2.20 7.02 8.27
N SER A 36 -2.61 6.78 7.03
CA SER A 36 -1.84 7.06 5.82
C SER A 36 -2.74 7.55 4.69
N GLY A 37 -3.65 8.49 5.00
CA GLY A 37 -4.52 9.05 3.96
C GLY A 37 -3.73 9.59 2.76
N HIS A 38 -4.35 9.62 1.58
CA HIS A 38 -3.75 10.10 0.34
C HIS A 38 -3.18 11.51 0.47
N GLY A 39 -1.89 11.67 0.18
CA GLY A 39 -1.23 12.97 0.09
C GLY A 39 -1.92 13.87 -0.95
N HIS A 40 -1.77 15.19 -0.79
CA HIS A 40 -2.40 16.14 -1.71
C HIS A 40 -1.90 15.94 -3.16
N LEU A 41 -2.84 15.80 -4.08
CA LEU A 41 -2.59 15.69 -5.51
C LEU A 41 -3.67 16.43 -6.29
N ASP A 42 -3.30 17.43 -7.10
CA ASP A 42 -4.26 18.29 -7.81
C ASP A 42 -5.16 17.53 -8.79
N VAL A 43 -4.62 16.50 -9.43
CA VAL A 43 -5.34 15.68 -10.42
C VAL A 43 -6.25 14.63 -9.78
N ASP A 44 -6.12 14.39 -8.47
CA ASP A 44 -6.89 13.39 -7.74
C ASP A 44 -7.85 14.05 -6.74
N THR A 45 -9.14 13.96 -6.99
CA THR A 45 -10.18 14.51 -6.12
C THR A 45 -10.35 13.74 -4.80
N SER A 46 -9.87 12.50 -4.71
CA SER A 46 -9.88 11.68 -3.50
C SER A 46 -8.77 12.06 -2.52
N SER A 47 -7.75 12.78 -3.00
CA SER A 47 -6.60 13.18 -2.21
C SER A 47 -6.93 14.25 -1.14
N MET A 48 -6.14 14.27 -0.08
CA MET A 48 -6.29 15.14 1.07
C MET A 48 -6.19 16.63 0.70
N ARG A 49 -7.10 17.46 1.24
CA ARG A 49 -7.11 18.92 1.04
C ARG A 49 -6.70 19.71 2.30
N ASP A 50 -6.83 19.10 3.46
CA ASP A 50 -6.46 19.69 4.76
C ASP A 50 -5.43 18.82 5.48
N THR A 51 -4.21 18.84 5.01
CA THR A 51 -3.10 18.09 5.60
C THR A 51 -2.78 18.53 7.02
N LEU A 52 -2.89 19.82 7.33
CA LEU A 52 -2.62 20.31 8.70
C LEU A 52 -3.69 19.87 9.68
N GLY A 53 -4.95 19.87 9.27
CA GLY A 53 -6.06 19.33 10.07
C GLY A 53 -5.90 17.85 10.32
N TYR A 54 -5.51 17.08 9.30
CA TYR A 54 -5.19 15.64 9.41
C TYR A 54 -4.09 15.38 10.44
N ILE A 55 -2.95 16.02 10.32
CA ILE A 55 -1.82 15.89 11.26
C ILE A 55 -2.28 16.19 12.68
N SER A 56 -2.97 17.32 12.87
CA SER A 56 -3.43 17.75 14.18
C SER A 56 -4.40 16.75 14.82
N GLU A 57 -5.29 16.18 14.01
CA GLU A 57 -6.27 15.21 14.51
C GLU A 57 -5.64 13.86 14.84
N VAL A 58 -4.72 13.35 13.99
CA VAL A 58 -3.99 12.10 14.30
C VAL A 58 -3.20 12.28 15.61
N GLU A 59 -2.47 13.37 15.78
CA GLU A 59 -1.71 13.63 17.01
C GLU A 59 -2.62 13.74 18.26
N ARG A 60 -3.78 14.40 18.11
CA ARG A 60 -4.78 14.47 19.20
C ARG A 60 -5.26 13.09 19.64
N ILE A 61 -5.60 12.23 18.65
CA ILE A 61 -6.10 10.88 18.91
C ILE A 61 -4.98 9.97 19.45
N LYS A 62 -3.76 10.09 18.95
CA LYS A 62 -2.57 9.40 19.44
C LYS A 62 -2.36 9.64 20.94
N LEU A 63 -2.47 10.90 21.38
CA LEU A 63 -2.38 11.24 22.81
C LEU A 63 -3.56 10.68 23.61
N LYS A 64 -4.78 10.80 23.08
CA LYS A 64 -6.01 10.37 23.77
C LYS A 64 -6.04 8.88 24.06
N TYR A 65 -5.57 8.04 23.13
CA TYR A 65 -5.66 6.59 23.21
C TYR A 65 -4.31 5.90 23.49
N SER A 66 -3.29 6.65 23.90
CA SER A 66 -1.92 6.18 24.14
C SER A 66 -1.79 4.99 25.10
N SER A 67 -2.76 4.81 26.02
CA SER A 67 -2.79 3.66 26.94
C SER A 67 -3.43 2.40 26.36
N SER A 68 -4.07 2.49 25.20
CA SER A 68 -4.89 1.42 24.62
C SER A 68 -4.35 0.88 23.32
N ILE A 69 -3.73 1.73 22.49
CA ILE A 69 -3.20 1.38 21.17
C ILE A 69 -2.06 2.33 20.81
N GLN A 70 -1.05 1.82 20.12
CA GLN A 70 -0.01 2.66 19.52
C GLN A 70 -0.50 3.20 18.18
N ILE A 71 -0.48 4.53 18.00
CA ILE A 71 -0.91 5.18 16.76
C ILE A 71 0.30 5.85 16.10
N HIS A 72 0.41 5.71 14.77
CA HIS A 72 1.44 6.35 13.97
C HIS A 72 0.84 7.28 12.92
N LEU A 73 1.46 8.45 12.77
CA LEU A 73 1.15 9.41 11.72
C LEU A 73 1.94 9.06 10.47
N GLY A 74 1.28 8.61 9.43
CA GLY A 74 1.84 8.36 8.11
C GLY A 74 1.12 9.14 7.02
N ILE A 75 1.54 8.89 5.79
CA ILE A 75 0.91 9.40 4.57
C ILE A 75 1.10 8.38 3.45
N GLU A 76 0.12 8.26 2.58
CA GLU A 76 0.26 7.57 1.30
C GLU A 76 0.52 8.61 0.22
N GLU A 77 1.70 8.50 -0.38
CA GLU A 77 2.19 9.40 -1.43
C GLU A 77 2.09 8.73 -2.79
N ASP A 78 1.56 9.46 -3.78
CA ASP A 78 1.65 9.04 -5.19
C ASP A 78 2.90 9.59 -5.86
N MET A 79 3.38 8.89 -6.90
CA MET A 79 4.54 9.32 -7.69
C MET A 79 4.39 10.70 -8.31
N LEU A 80 3.16 11.16 -8.58
CA LEU A 80 2.89 12.49 -9.15
C LEU A 80 2.94 13.61 -8.10
N GLY A 81 2.75 13.28 -6.82
CA GLY A 81 2.61 14.23 -5.72
C GLY A 81 3.66 14.05 -4.62
N ARG A 82 4.92 13.79 -4.98
CA ARG A 82 6.00 13.52 -4.01
C ARG A 82 6.13 14.61 -2.96
N ILE A 83 6.18 14.20 -1.70
CA ILE A 83 6.50 15.11 -0.60
C ILE A 83 8.00 15.45 -0.65
N ALA A 84 8.31 16.72 -0.39
CA ALA A 84 9.70 17.19 -0.39
C ALA A 84 10.46 16.74 0.86
N GLU A 85 9.74 16.59 1.98
CA GLU A 85 10.30 16.21 3.27
C GLU A 85 9.38 15.22 3.98
N LYS A 86 9.96 14.16 4.56
CA LYS A 86 9.20 13.14 5.31
C LYS A 86 8.52 13.73 6.56
N ALA A 87 9.16 14.66 7.25
CA ALA A 87 8.60 15.26 8.46
C ALA A 87 7.31 16.07 8.14
N PRO A 88 6.25 15.97 8.96
CA PRO A 88 6.22 15.34 10.28
C PRO A 88 5.83 13.84 10.29
N PHE A 89 5.74 13.18 9.15
CA PHE A 89 5.26 11.80 9.05
C PHE A 89 6.30 10.81 9.61
N GLU A 90 5.82 9.85 10.40
CA GLU A 90 6.66 8.81 11.00
C GLU A 90 7.03 7.74 9.95
N TYR A 91 6.14 7.53 8.98
CA TYR A 91 6.38 6.66 7.81
C TYR A 91 5.65 7.18 6.58
N VAL A 92 6.13 6.78 5.42
CA VAL A 92 5.54 7.11 4.12
C VAL A 92 5.30 5.82 3.35
N ILE A 93 4.06 5.64 2.88
CA ILE A 93 3.72 4.60 1.90
C ILE A 93 3.81 5.24 0.52
N GLY A 94 4.58 4.64 -0.36
CA GLY A 94 4.64 5.04 -1.76
C GLY A 94 3.74 4.15 -2.60
N SER A 95 2.73 4.72 -3.20
CA SER A 95 1.74 4.02 -4.03
C SER A 95 1.66 4.63 -5.42
N LYS A 96 1.59 3.80 -6.43
CA LYS A 96 1.49 4.26 -7.81
C LYS A 96 0.08 4.02 -8.35
N HIS A 97 -0.73 5.08 -8.38
CA HIS A 97 -2.10 5.05 -8.89
C HIS A 97 -2.20 5.52 -10.34
N PHE A 98 -1.17 6.18 -10.86
CA PHE A 98 -1.21 6.80 -12.19
C PHE A 98 -0.08 6.30 -13.08
N LEU A 99 -0.37 6.18 -14.36
CA LEU A 99 0.63 6.03 -15.43
C LEU A 99 0.49 7.23 -16.36
N GLY A 100 1.48 8.14 -16.30
CA GLY A 100 1.28 9.52 -16.72
C GLY A 100 0.20 10.19 -15.85
N GLU A 101 -0.81 10.78 -16.46
CA GLU A 101 -1.94 11.40 -15.76
C GLU A 101 -3.20 10.50 -15.74
N VAL A 102 -3.10 9.24 -16.17
CA VAL A 102 -4.22 8.30 -16.24
C VAL A 102 -4.17 7.34 -15.05
N SER A 103 -5.26 7.29 -14.27
CA SER A 103 -5.37 6.34 -13.18
C SER A 103 -5.45 4.90 -13.71
N VAL A 104 -4.65 4.00 -13.11
CA VAL A 104 -4.63 2.58 -13.46
C VAL A 104 -5.74 1.79 -12.76
N ASP A 105 -6.42 2.40 -11.80
CA ASP A 105 -7.36 1.70 -10.92
C ASP A 105 -8.71 2.37 -10.74
N TYR A 106 -8.97 3.52 -11.36
CA TYR A 106 -10.23 4.25 -11.24
C TYR A 106 -11.43 3.43 -11.75
N SER A 107 -11.36 2.93 -12.99
CA SER A 107 -12.40 2.06 -13.54
C SER A 107 -11.86 1.22 -14.70
N LYS A 108 -12.51 0.06 -14.96
CA LYS A 108 -12.12 -0.79 -16.10
C LYS A 108 -12.12 -0.06 -17.44
N PRO A 109 -13.14 0.76 -17.82
CA PRO A 109 -13.10 1.52 -19.07
C PRO A 109 -11.91 2.49 -19.20
N VAL A 110 -11.48 3.11 -18.08
CA VAL A 110 -10.29 3.98 -18.06
C VAL A 110 -9.03 3.14 -18.30
N PHE A 111 -8.93 2.00 -17.65
CA PHE A 111 -7.83 1.07 -17.87
C PHE A 111 -7.80 0.50 -19.30
N ASP A 112 -8.96 0.14 -19.87
CA ASP A 112 -9.06 -0.29 -21.26
C ASP A 112 -8.51 0.79 -22.23
N SER A 113 -8.90 2.05 -22.01
CA SER A 113 -8.39 3.17 -22.83
C SER A 113 -6.88 3.39 -22.64
N LEU A 114 -6.38 3.21 -21.41
CA LEU A 114 -4.94 3.25 -21.15
C LEU A 114 -4.21 2.15 -21.90
N PHE A 115 -4.70 0.91 -21.83
CA PHE A 115 -4.12 -0.23 -22.56
C PHE A 115 -4.14 -0.05 -24.07
N GLU A 116 -5.23 0.49 -24.64
CA GLU A 116 -5.34 0.84 -26.04
C GLU A 116 -4.33 1.94 -26.46
N SER A 117 -4.05 2.92 -25.59
CA SER A 117 -3.04 3.96 -25.85
C SER A 117 -1.64 3.39 -26.01
N TYR A 118 -1.37 2.24 -25.40
CA TYR A 118 -0.15 1.44 -25.58
C TYR A 118 -0.25 0.49 -26.78
N SER A 119 -1.31 0.59 -27.60
CA SER A 119 -1.57 -0.33 -28.74
C SER A 119 -1.66 -1.80 -28.32
N GLY A 120 -2.09 -2.07 -27.08
CA GLY A 120 -2.16 -3.41 -26.52
C GLY A 120 -0.80 -4.01 -26.10
N ASP A 121 0.27 -3.21 -26.12
CA ASP A 121 1.60 -3.65 -25.68
C ASP A 121 1.73 -3.58 -24.14
N TYR A 122 1.28 -4.65 -23.47
CA TYR A 122 1.36 -4.76 -22.02
C TYR A 122 2.81 -4.68 -21.50
N LYS A 123 3.80 -5.15 -22.27
CA LYS A 123 5.20 -5.14 -21.83
C LYS A 123 5.70 -3.71 -21.68
N LYS A 124 5.39 -2.87 -22.66
CA LYS A 124 5.74 -1.46 -22.61
C LYS A 124 4.98 -0.77 -21.47
N MET A 125 3.67 -1.00 -21.35
CA MET A 125 2.84 -0.42 -20.29
C MET A 125 3.33 -0.81 -18.89
N CYS A 126 3.57 -2.11 -18.63
CA CYS A 126 4.09 -2.57 -17.34
C CYS A 126 5.50 -2.03 -17.08
N LYS A 127 6.37 -2.00 -18.09
CA LYS A 127 7.72 -1.45 -17.94
C LYS A 127 7.68 0.04 -17.53
N ASP A 128 6.87 0.84 -18.21
CA ASP A 128 6.71 2.27 -17.87
C ASP A 128 6.14 2.43 -16.45
N TYR A 129 5.14 1.60 -16.07
CA TYR A 129 4.58 1.62 -14.72
C TYR A 129 5.62 1.31 -13.63
N TYR A 130 6.34 0.19 -13.75
CA TYR A 130 7.27 -0.25 -12.72
C TYR A 130 8.56 0.58 -12.69
N SER A 131 9.04 1.09 -13.84
CA SER A 131 10.29 1.87 -13.90
C SER A 131 10.21 3.21 -13.18
N ASP A 132 9.04 3.82 -13.10
CA ASP A 132 8.85 5.08 -12.38
C ASP A 132 9.16 4.96 -10.86
N MET A 133 9.00 3.75 -10.29
CA MET A 133 9.24 3.51 -8.87
C MET A 133 10.73 3.30 -8.51
N TYR A 134 11.64 3.18 -9.48
CA TYR A 134 13.04 2.80 -9.23
C TYR A 134 13.80 3.76 -8.31
N ASP A 135 13.52 5.05 -8.42
CA ASP A 135 14.23 6.11 -7.68
C ASP A 135 13.40 6.69 -6.52
N TRP A 136 12.46 5.92 -6.00
CA TRP A 136 11.62 6.39 -4.90
C TRP A 136 12.34 6.32 -3.56
N GLN A 137 13.09 7.37 -3.22
CA GLN A 137 13.96 7.41 -2.04
C GLN A 137 13.19 7.67 -0.74
N GLU A 138 12.17 8.54 -0.79
CA GLU A 138 11.51 9.13 0.37
C GLU A 138 10.55 8.20 1.09
N VAL A 139 10.13 7.10 0.46
CA VAL A 139 9.15 6.16 1.01
C VAL A 139 9.80 5.06 1.85
N ASP A 140 9.08 4.57 2.85
CA ASP A 140 9.48 3.44 3.69
C ASP A 140 8.84 2.13 3.19
N ILE A 141 7.57 2.21 2.79
CA ILE A 141 6.75 1.08 2.36
C ILE A 141 6.33 1.27 0.91
N ILE A 142 6.47 0.25 0.09
CA ILE A 142 5.87 0.21 -1.24
C ILE A 142 4.47 -0.36 -1.09
N GLY A 143 3.46 0.49 -1.27
CA GLY A 143 2.05 0.12 -1.25
C GLY A 143 1.67 -0.63 -2.52
N HIS A 144 0.75 -1.57 -2.42
CA HIS A 144 0.15 -2.35 -3.52
C HIS A 144 0.95 -2.35 -4.85
N LEU A 145 2.20 -2.82 -4.79
CA LEU A 145 3.20 -2.79 -5.88
C LEU A 145 2.64 -3.11 -7.27
N ASP A 146 1.68 -4.01 -7.35
CA ASP A 146 1.12 -4.55 -8.58
C ASP A 146 -0.29 -4.03 -8.89
N LEU A 147 -0.64 -2.81 -8.46
CA LEU A 147 -1.97 -2.22 -8.68
C LEU A 147 -2.39 -2.19 -10.15
N ILE A 148 -1.44 -2.03 -11.08
CA ILE A 148 -1.67 -2.11 -12.53
C ILE A 148 -2.35 -3.42 -12.96
N THR A 149 -2.33 -4.45 -12.11
CA THR A 149 -2.98 -5.74 -12.41
C THR A 149 -4.44 -5.83 -11.97
N LYS A 150 -4.99 -4.76 -11.37
CA LYS A 150 -6.33 -4.73 -10.76
C LYS A 150 -7.43 -5.23 -11.71
N TYR A 151 -7.35 -4.89 -12.97
CA TYR A 151 -8.33 -5.29 -13.99
C TYR A 151 -7.90 -6.48 -14.86
N ASN A 152 -6.81 -7.19 -14.48
CA ASN A 152 -6.29 -8.35 -15.19
C ASN A 152 -6.53 -9.68 -14.46
N GLU A 153 -7.57 -9.78 -13.63
CA GLU A 153 -7.87 -11.00 -12.84
C GLU A 153 -8.08 -12.24 -13.72
N ASP A 154 -8.72 -12.06 -14.85
CA ASP A 154 -8.99 -13.09 -15.84
C ASP A 154 -7.85 -13.31 -16.86
N GLU A 155 -6.73 -12.61 -16.65
CA GLU A 155 -5.55 -12.65 -17.53
C GLU A 155 -5.86 -12.25 -18.99
N SER A 156 -6.87 -11.40 -19.19
CA SER A 156 -7.30 -10.97 -20.53
C SER A 156 -6.33 -10.01 -21.21
N TYR A 157 -5.50 -9.28 -20.47
CA TYR A 157 -4.49 -8.36 -21.01
C TYR A 157 -3.12 -9.02 -21.13
N PHE A 158 -2.73 -9.82 -20.14
CA PHE A 158 -1.49 -10.60 -20.12
C PHE A 158 -1.55 -11.72 -19.08
N GLN A 159 -0.72 -12.74 -19.28
CA GLN A 159 -0.62 -13.87 -18.35
C GLN A 159 0.32 -13.52 -17.19
N PHE A 160 -0.07 -13.80 -15.94
CA PHE A 160 0.77 -13.55 -14.76
C PHE A 160 2.06 -14.37 -14.74
N ASN A 161 2.07 -15.54 -15.41
CA ASN A 161 3.25 -16.38 -15.53
C ASN A 161 4.10 -16.07 -16.79
N ASP A 162 3.75 -15.03 -17.55
CA ASP A 162 4.54 -14.59 -18.70
C ASP A 162 5.95 -14.16 -18.23
N LYS A 163 6.95 -14.67 -18.94
CA LYS A 163 8.36 -14.46 -18.57
C LYS A 163 8.76 -12.98 -18.62
N ASP A 164 8.25 -12.24 -19.61
CA ASP A 164 8.61 -10.83 -19.75
C ASP A 164 7.97 -9.99 -18.64
N TYR A 165 6.69 -10.26 -18.30
CA TYR A 165 6.04 -9.64 -17.16
C TYR A 165 6.81 -9.92 -15.86
N MET A 166 7.12 -11.19 -15.59
CA MET A 166 7.85 -11.59 -14.39
C MET A 166 9.24 -10.96 -14.31
N ASN A 167 9.95 -10.81 -15.45
CA ASN A 167 11.25 -10.14 -15.47
C ASN A 167 11.10 -8.65 -15.13
N ILE A 168 10.08 -7.96 -15.65
CA ILE A 168 9.80 -6.54 -15.35
C ILE A 168 9.55 -6.34 -13.85
N VAL A 169 8.67 -7.17 -13.27
CA VAL A 169 8.36 -7.12 -11.84
C VAL A 169 9.61 -7.41 -10.98
N CYS A 170 10.38 -8.44 -11.34
CA CYS A 170 11.59 -8.81 -10.62
C CYS A 170 12.67 -7.72 -10.68
N ASP A 171 12.84 -7.06 -11.83
CA ASP A 171 13.78 -5.92 -11.96
C ASP A 171 13.38 -4.75 -11.05
N CYS A 172 12.08 -4.45 -10.99
CA CYS A 172 11.55 -3.44 -10.07
C CYS A 172 11.84 -3.80 -8.61
N ILE A 173 11.52 -5.02 -8.20
CA ILE A 173 11.78 -5.48 -6.82
C ILE A 173 13.27 -5.37 -6.49
N ASP A 174 14.17 -5.79 -7.39
CA ASP A 174 15.62 -5.71 -7.16
C ASP A 174 16.09 -4.28 -6.93
N ARG A 175 15.58 -3.33 -7.70
CA ARG A 175 15.91 -1.91 -7.54
C ARG A 175 15.38 -1.31 -6.24
N LEU A 176 14.16 -1.64 -5.87
CA LEU A 176 13.56 -1.19 -4.61
C LEU A 176 14.28 -1.79 -3.39
N LEU A 177 14.76 -3.03 -3.48
CA LEU A 177 15.55 -3.67 -2.41
C LEU A 177 16.91 -2.98 -2.17
N ILE A 178 17.54 -2.41 -3.20
CA ILE A 178 18.79 -1.62 -3.04
C ILE A 178 18.55 -0.43 -2.10
N ASN A 179 17.33 0.12 -2.12
CA ASN A 179 16.92 1.26 -1.28
C ASN A 179 16.27 0.83 0.04
N ASP A 180 16.42 -0.44 0.44
CA ASP A 180 15.94 -1.01 1.70
C ASP A 180 14.44 -0.85 1.95
N LYS A 181 13.61 -0.93 0.90
CA LYS A 181 12.16 -0.75 1.01
C LYS A 181 11.46 -1.95 1.65
N ILE A 182 10.33 -1.69 2.30
CA ILE A 182 9.40 -2.70 2.81
C ILE A 182 8.26 -2.83 1.79
N PHE A 183 7.82 -4.04 1.51
CA PHE A 183 6.73 -4.27 0.57
C PHE A 183 5.43 -4.58 1.31
N GLU A 184 4.37 -3.93 0.88
CA GLU A 184 3.05 -4.19 1.42
C GLU A 184 2.46 -5.50 0.92
N VAL A 185 1.87 -6.26 1.84
CA VAL A 185 0.88 -7.28 1.55
C VAL A 185 -0.49 -6.65 1.75
N ASN A 186 -1.14 -6.24 0.65
CA ASN A 186 -2.42 -5.54 0.69
C ASN A 186 -3.57 -6.55 0.86
N THR A 187 -4.08 -6.66 2.08
CA THR A 187 -5.13 -7.62 2.41
C THR A 187 -6.48 -7.24 1.84
N GLY A 188 -6.75 -5.95 1.62
CA GLY A 188 -7.94 -5.47 0.95
C GLY A 188 -8.02 -5.92 -0.51
N ALA A 189 -6.88 -5.92 -1.20
CA ALA A 189 -6.79 -6.47 -2.55
C ALA A 189 -7.02 -7.99 -2.56
N ILE A 190 -6.45 -8.72 -1.60
CA ILE A 190 -6.65 -10.16 -1.42
C ILE A 190 -8.12 -10.47 -1.13
N ALA A 191 -8.76 -9.68 -0.24
CA ALA A 191 -10.19 -9.83 0.07
C ALA A 191 -11.10 -9.66 -1.15
N ARG A 192 -10.71 -8.80 -2.09
CA ARG A 192 -11.41 -8.56 -3.35
C ARG A 192 -11.04 -9.54 -4.47
N GLY A 193 -10.08 -10.43 -4.23
CA GLY A 193 -9.72 -11.52 -5.13
C GLY A 193 -8.76 -11.16 -6.26
N TYR A 194 -8.28 -9.91 -6.35
CA TYR A 194 -7.44 -9.47 -7.47
C TYR A 194 -5.95 -9.36 -7.17
N ARG A 195 -5.43 -10.12 -6.19
CA ARG A 195 -3.99 -10.22 -5.92
C ARG A 195 -3.53 -11.67 -5.93
N LYS A 196 -2.71 -12.02 -6.92
CA LYS A 196 -2.12 -13.36 -7.05
C LYS A 196 -0.60 -13.34 -6.94
N THR A 197 0.00 -12.21 -7.14
CA THR A 197 1.46 -11.96 -7.17
C THR A 197 1.74 -10.58 -6.56
N PRO A 198 2.92 -10.20 -6.14
CA PRO A 198 4.23 -10.77 -6.48
C PRO A 198 4.88 -11.59 -5.34
N TYR A 199 4.13 -12.06 -4.35
CA TYR A 199 4.66 -12.59 -3.09
C TYR A 199 5.72 -13.69 -3.23
N PRO A 200 5.62 -14.68 -4.13
CA PRO A 200 6.69 -15.66 -4.33
C PRO A 200 8.02 -15.02 -4.78
N SER A 201 7.94 -13.98 -5.64
CA SER A 201 9.13 -13.25 -6.10
C SER A 201 9.75 -12.43 -4.98
N LEU A 202 8.93 -11.77 -4.15
CA LEU A 202 9.40 -11.05 -2.96
C LEU A 202 10.11 -11.99 -1.99
N TYR A 203 9.53 -13.17 -1.74
CA TYR A 203 10.17 -14.18 -0.89
C TYR A 203 11.50 -14.66 -1.45
N ALA A 204 11.55 -15.01 -2.73
CA ALA A 204 12.78 -15.48 -3.38
C ALA A 204 13.93 -14.47 -3.32
N LYS A 205 13.60 -13.18 -3.17
CA LYS A 205 14.57 -12.08 -3.04
C LYS A 205 14.82 -11.64 -1.60
N ASN A 206 14.29 -12.36 -0.60
CA ASN A 206 14.36 -12.02 0.82
C ASN A 206 13.82 -10.62 1.15
N ALA A 207 12.78 -10.19 0.46
CA ALA A 207 12.17 -8.88 0.70
C ALA A 207 11.57 -8.80 2.11
N ARG A 208 11.65 -7.63 2.72
CA ARG A 208 10.92 -7.31 3.95
C ARG A 208 9.48 -6.97 3.59
N ILE A 209 8.52 -7.52 4.33
CA ILE A 209 7.09 -7.29 4.08
C ILE A 209 6.37 -6.82 5.33
N CYS A 210 5.32 -6.03 5.16
CA CYS A 210 4.33 -5.70 6.19
C CYS A 210 2.91 -6.05 5.69
N LEU A 211 1.97 -6.19 6.62
CA LEU A 211 0.58 -6.55 6.32
C LEU A 211 -0.31 -5.34 6.59
N ASN A 212 -1.05 -4.88 5.59
CA ASN A 212 -1.95 -3.74 5.68
C ASN A 212 -3.23 -3.98 4.88
N SER A 213 -4.32 -3.30 5.23
CA SER A 213 -5.61 -3.50 4.58
C SER A 213 -5.97 -2.49 3.49
N ASP A 214 -5.34 -1.31 3.51
CA ASP A 214 -5.74 -0.22 2.63
C ASP A 214 -7.25 0.04 2.74
N CYS A 215 -7.72 0.13 4.00
CA CYS A 215 -9.14 0.21 4.26
C CYS A 215 -9.64 1.66 4.31
N HIS A 216 -10.79 1.86 3.66
CA HIS A 216 -11.52 3.12 3.59
C HIS A 216 -12.79 3.11 4.43
N ASP A 217 -13.00 2.05 5.21
CA ASP A 217 -14.17 1.81 6.06
C ASP A 217 -13.72 0.95 7.25
N LYS A 218 -13.99 1.39 8.48
CA LYS A 218 -13.55 0.74 9.72
C LYS A 218 -13.94 -0.73 9.83
N ASN A 219 -15.02 -1.14 9.17
CA ASN A 219 -15.47 -2.53 9.20
C ASN A 219 -14.48 -3.48 8.49
N TYR A 220 -13.63 -2.95 7.61
CA TYR A 220 -12.65 -3.70 6.83
C TYR A 220 -11.20 -3.59 7.35
N LEU A 221 -10.98 -3.05 8.55
CA LEU A 221 -9.65 -2.87 9.15
C LEU A 221 -8.79 -4.13 9.14
N ASP A 222 -9.39 -5.30 9.31
CA ASP A 222 -8.71 -6.60 9.34
C ASP A 222 -9.21 -7.57 8.26
N CYS A 223 -9.75 -7.03 7.16
CA CYS A 223 -10.24 -7.86 6.07
C CYS A 223 -9.14 -8.78 5.53
N ALA A 224 -9.44 -10.06 5.37
CA ALA A 224 -8.54 -11.10 4.86
C ALA A 224 -7.18 -11.22 5.57
N PHE A 225 -7.00 -10.72 6.80
CA PHE A 225 -5.72 -10.82 7.52
C PHE A 225 -5.26 -12.27 7.68
N GLU A 226 -6.13 -13.16 8.15
CA GLU A 226 -5.81 -14.58 8.36
C GLU A 226 -5.42 -15.27 7.05
N SER A 227 -6.25 -15.12 6.00
CA SER A 227 -5.97 -15.73 4.69
C SER A 227 -4.72 -15.15 4.03
N SER A 228 -4.40 -13.89 4.28
CA SER A 228 -3.16 -13.25 3.82
C SER A 228 -1.93 -13.81 4.55
N LEU A 229 -2.03 -14.05 5.86
CA LEU A 229 -0.97 -14.70 6.63
C LEU A 229 -0.71 -16.12 6.10
N ASP A 230 -1.76 -16.91 5.87
CA ASP A 230 -1.64 -18.25 5.28
C ASP A 230 -0.97 -18.19 3.90
N LEU A 231 -1.35 -17.23 3.07
CA LEU A 231 -0.76 -17.04 1.74
C LEU A 231 0.74 -16.76 1.82
N ILE A 232 1.18 -15.76 2.61
CA ILE A 232 2.60 -15.40 2.69
C ILE A 232 3.43 -16.49 3.39
N GLN A 233 2.87 -17.19 4.37
CA GLN A 233 3.52 -18.37 4.98
C GLN A 233 3.68 -19.50 3.96
N SER A 234 2.69 -19.72 3.08
CA SER A 234 2.81 -20.70 1.99
C SER A 234 3.92 -20.35 0.99
N CYS A 235 4.22 -19.05 0.81
CA CYS A 235 5.37 -18.58 0.04
C CYS A 235 6.71 -18.76 0.78
N GLY A 236 6.69 -18.99 2.11
CA GLY A 236 7.88 -19.22 2.93
C GLY A 236 8.22 -18.10 3.90
N PHE A 237 7.48 -16.97 3.91
CA PHE A 237 7.71 -15.88 4.86
C PHE A 237 7.48 -16.34 6.31
N LYS A 238 8.33 -15.89 7.22
CA LYS A 238 8.28 -16.22 8.64
C LYS A 238 8.16 -14.99 9.54
N GLU A 239 8.34 -13.82 8.99
CA GLU A 239 8.41 -12.56 9.73
C GLU A 239 7.68 -11.46 8.96
N LEU A 240 7.11 -10.51 9.71
CA LEU A 240 6.56 -9.24 9.21
C LEU A 240 7.34 -8.08 9.82
N GLN A 241 7.44 -6.98 9.11
CA GLN A 241 7.95 -5.73 9.63
C GLN A 241 6.84 -5.03 10.42
N ILE A 242 7.13 -4.70 11.68
CA ILE A 242 6.25 -3.97 12.58
C ILE A 242 6.90 -2.63 12.90
N LEU A 243 6.14 -1.55 12.78
CA LEU A 243 6.60 -0.21 13.12
C LEU A 243 6.51 0.00 14.62
N THR A 244 7.63 0.35 15.23
CA THR A 244 7.74 0.72 16.65
C THR A 244 8.27 2.14 16.75
N ASN A 245 8.39 2.68 17.97
CA ASN A 245 9.00 3.99 18.20
C ASN A 245 10.47 4.07 17.76
N ASP A 246 11.14 2.91 17.65
CA ASP A 246 12.55 2.82 17.23
C ASP A 246 12.69 2.44 15.74
N GLY A 247 11.60 2.46 14.97
CA GLY A 247 11.54 2.10 13.57
C GLY A 247 10.98 0.71 13.30
N PHE A 248 11.16 0.22 12.09
CA PHE A 248 10.65 -1.09 11.67
C PHE A 248 11.52 -2.23 12.21
N VAL A 249 10.87 -3.20 12.85
CA VAL A 249 11.52 -4.39 13.41
C VAL A 249 10.84 -5.67 12.90
N PRO A 250 11.61 -6.77 12.64
CA PRO A 250 11.02 -8.03 12.22
C PRO A 250 10.36 -8.74 13.41
N VAL A 251 9.13 -9.20 13.22
CA VAL A 251 8.37 -9.98 14.19
C VAL A 251 7.89 -11.28 13.55
N LYS A 252 8.08 -12.41 14.24
CA LYS A 252 7.67 -13.73 13.72
C LYS A 252 6.17 -13.83 13.56
N ILE A 253 5.75 -14.37 12.44
CA ILE A 253 4.38 -14.79 12.19
C ILE A 253 4.09 -16.00 13.09
N LYS A 254 2.99 -15.93 13.83
CA LYS A 254 2.56 -16.99 14.75
C LYS A 254 1.68 -18.00 14.04
#